data_a8b9ec0fee743464de6356e181565e08
#
_entry.id   a8b9ec0fee743464de6356e181565e08
#
_cell.length_a   1.000
_cell.length_b   1.000
_cell.length_c   1.000
_cell.angle_alpha   90.00
_cell.angle_beta   90.00
_cell.angle_gamma   90.00
#
_symmetry.space_group_name_H-M   'P 1'
#
loop_
_entity.id
_entity.type
_entity.pdbx_description
1 polymer ?
#
loop_
_entity_poly.entity_id
_entity_poly.type
_entity_poly.pdbx_seq_one_letter_code
_entity_poly.pdbx_strand_id
1 'polypeptide(L)'
;MKSKQDWSAYGDEDPFYGVLSEERYKYKNLDENGYAEFYKTGLEDVEELNSRLLAKFGKDIHDMDILDFGCGVGRLALPFAKKSAGQVTGLDVAPGMIKIANGQKAIHQIENLTYHAYSGMEIPELGTFDLVNSYIVIQHIEPAIGYSLIDQLCKRAKIGGIVHLQMPYGHNIPKLQFLKFYLKVNSNLYNRITNLIKTGKFRRSPVMQMNYYSPEKLNAIFNKYTDMVHTEPTDYGGHLGNFYFFKREK
;
A
#
# COMPACT_ATOMS: atom_id res chain seq x y z
N MET A 1 -6.37 -16.85 -0.44
CA MET A 1 -6.33 -15.74 0.54
C MET A 1 -7.59 -14.88 0.42
N LYS A 2 -8.31 -14.64 1.53
CA LYS A 2 -9.54 -13.81 1.55
C LYS A 2 -9.24 -12.35 1.16
N SER A 3 -8.13 -11.82 1.66
CA SER A 3 -7.65 -10.48 1.30
C SER A 3 -7.45 -10.30 -0.21
N LYS A 4 -6.80 -11.25 -0.90
CA LYS A 4 -6.62 -11.20 -2.36
C LYS A 4 -7.95 -11.12 -3.11
N GLN A 5 -8.97 -11.90 -2.69
CA GLN A 5 -10.29 -11.88 -3.32
C GLN A 5 -10.98 -10.51 -3.13
N ASP A 6 -10.87 -9.92 -1.93
CA ASP A 6 -11.42 -8.61 -1.64
C ASP A 6 -10.74 -7.51 -2.49
N TRP A 7 -9.40 -7.56 -2.61
CA TRP A 7 -8.66 -6.58 -3.41
C TRP A 7 -8.90 -6.74 -4.92
N SER A 8 -9.02 -7.99 -5.43
CA SER A 8 -9.43 -8.21 -6.81
C SER A 8 -10.82 -7.62 -7.08
N ALA A 9 -11.77 -7.79 -6.14
CA ALA A 9 -13.10 -7.22 -6.27
C ALA A 9 -13.07 -5.67 -6.24
N TYR A 10 -12.23 -5.04 -5.42
CA TYR A 10 -12.03 -3.59 -5.47
C TYR A 10 -11.42 -3.16 -6.81
N GLY A 11 -10.43 -3.89 -7.32
CA GLY A 11 -9.82 -3.61 -8.62
C GLY A 11 -10.81 -3.64 -9.78
N ASP A 12 -11.85 -4.47 -9.68
CA ASP A 12 -12.88 -4.60 -10.71
C ASP A 12 -14.08 -3.66 -10.50
N GLU A 13 -14.47 -3.37 -9.24
CA GLU A 13 -15.71 -2.62 -8.93
C GLU A 13 -15.47 -1.13 -8.63
N ASP A 14 -14.46 -0.79 -7.80
CA ASP A 14 -14.19 0.57 -7.30
C ASP A 14 -12.70 0.77 -6.98
N PRO A 15 -11.78 0.72 -7.97
CA PRO A 15 -10.34 0.68 -7.73
C PRO A 15 -9.79 1.94 -7.05
N PHE A 16 -10.27 3.13 -7.39
CA PHE A 16 -9.80 4.39 -6.77
C PHE A 16 -10.24 4.51 -5.33
N TYR A 17 -11.49 4.11 -5.02
CA TYR A 17 -11.98 3.99 -3.66
C TYR A 17 -11.22 2.91 -2.87
N GLY A 18 -10.78 1.86 -3.54
CA GLY A 18 -9.89 0.83 -2.96
C GLY A 18 -8.59 1.44 -2.45
N VAL A 19 -7.98 2.36 -3.18
CA VAL A 19 -6.71 3.01 -2.81
C VAL A 19 -6.92 4.13 -1.78
N LEU A 20 -7.92 5.00 -1.99
CA LEU A 20 -8.31 6.06 -1.04
C LEU A 20 -9.79 5.93 -0.72
N SER A 21 -10.12 5.52 0.53
CA SER A 21 -11.47 5.15 0.97
C SER A 21 -12.38 6.36 1.21
N GLU A 22 -12.40 7.31 0.28
CA GLU A 22 -13.26 8.49 0.30
C GLU A 22 -14.38 8.36 -0.73
N GLU A 23 -15.61 8.76 -0.35
CA GLU A 23 -16.81 8.62 -1.21
C GLU A 23 -16.64 9.30 -2.59
N ARG A 24 -15.86 10.38 -2.68
CA ARG A 24 -15.57 11.10 -3.92
C ARG A 24 -14.79 10.26 -4.93
N TYR A 25 -14.04 9.25 -4.48
CA TYR A 25 -13.25 8.36 -5.34
C TYR A 25 -13.98 7.08 -5.78
N LYS A 26 -15.26 6.92 -5.43
CA LYS A 26 -16.08 5.87 -6.05
C LYS A 26 -16.35 6.18 -7.51
N TYR A 27 -16.35 5.18 -8.37
CA TYR A 27 -16.58 5.35 -9.81
C TYR A 27 -17.81 6.20 -10.15
N LYS A 28 -18.91 6.01 -9.42
CA LYS A 28 -20.14 6.78 -9.63
C LYS A 28 -20.02 8.28 -9.34
N ASN A 29 -18.99 8.70 -8.61
CA ASN A 29 -18.75 10.07 -8.19
C ASN A 29 -17.50 10.68 -8.85
N LEU A 30 -16.70 9.85 -9.54
CA LEU A 30 -15.38 10.22 -10.05
C LEU A 30 -15.52 10.86 -11.45
N ASP A 31 -15.23 12.13 -11.53
CA ASP A 31 -15.12 12.92 -12.76
C ASP A 31 -13.64 13.24 -13.09
N GLU A 32 -13.40 14.00 -14.17
CA GLU A 32 -12.03 14.37 -14.58
C GLU A 32 -11.27 15.12 -13.48
N ASN A 33 -11.94 16.01 -12.74
CA ASN A 33 -11.33 16.74 -11.63
C ASN A 33 -10.98 15.78 -10.47
N GLY A 34 -11.88 14.84 -10.16
CA GLY A 34 -11.65 13.81 -9.16
C GLY A 34 -10.45 12.91 -9.50
N TYR A 35 -10.28 12.54 -10.78
CA TYR A 35 -9.09 11.81 -11.23
C TYR A 35 -7.81 12.64 -11.05
N ALA A 36 -7.82 13.90 -11.48
CA ALA A 36 -6.67 14.78 -11.33
C ALA A 36 -6.30 14.98 -9.84
N GLU A 37 -7.28 15.21 -8.99
CA GLU A 37 -7.10 15.36 -7.54
C GLU A 37 -6.55 14.09 -6.90
N PHE A 38 -7.05 12.91 -7.30
CA PHE A 38 -6.56 11.62 -6.80
C PHE A 38 -5.04 11.45 -7.06
N TYR A 39 -4.58 11.69 -8.28
CA TYR A 39 -3.15 11.57 -8.60
C TYR A 39 -2.31 12.71 -8.02
N LYS A 40 -2.89 13.89 -7.81
CA LYS A 40 -2.23 14.99 -7.10
C LYS A 40 -1.89 14.61 -5.66
N THR A 41 -2.79 13.92 -4.94
CA THR A 41 -2.48 13.43 -3.58
C THR A 41 -1.27 12.49 -3.58
N GLY A 42 -1.11 11.68 -4.63
CA GLY A 42 0.06 10.80 -4.77
C GLY A 42 1.36 11.57 -4.99
N LEU A 43 1.33 12.65 -5.75
CA LEU A 43 2.48 13.54 -5.94
C LEU A 43 2.87 14.20 -4.61
N GLU A 44 1.90 14.71 -3.85
CA GLU A 44 2.12 15.34 -2.54
C GLU A 44 2.77 14.35 -1.55
N ASP A 45 2.26 13.11 -1.49
CA ASP A 45 2.84 12.06 -0.64
C ASP A 45 4.28 11.70 -1.05
N VAL A 46 4.59 11.65 -2.34
CA VAL A 46 5.94 11.37 -2.85
C VAL A 46 6.91 12.51 -2.54
N GLU A 47 6.46 13.76 -2.63
CA GLU A 47 7.27 14.94 -2.27
C GLU A 47 7.57 14.98 -0.76
N GLU A 48 6.56 14.65 0.06
CA GLU A 48 6.74 14.54 1.50
C GLU A 48 7.72 13.40 1.85
N LEU A 49 7.57 12.23 1.22
CA LEU A 49 8.52 11.12 1.40
C LEU A 49 9.93 11.53 1.01
N ASN A 50 10.12 12.17 -0.16
CA ASN A 50 11.43 12.63 -0.60
C ASN A 50 12.09 13.59 0.42
N SER A 51 11.31 14.52 0.96
CA SER A 51 11.78 15.45 2.00
C SER A 51 12.24 14.71 3.26
N ARG A 52 11.53 13.65 3.67
CA ARG A 52 11.91 12.79 4.78
C ARG A 52 13.19 11.99 4.51
N LEU A 53 13.36 11.48 3.28
CA LEU A 53 14.56 10.74 2.89
C LEU A 53 15.79 11.65 2.86
N LEU A 54 15.66 12.87 2.35
CA LEU A 54 16.71 13.89 2.39
C LEU A 54 17.10 14.23 3.83
N ALA A 55 16.14 14.48 4.71
CA ALA A 55 16.40 14.84 6.09
C ALA A 55 17.05 13.71 6.90
N LYS A 56 16.65 12.45 6.69
CA LYS A 56 17.13 11.29 7.48
C LYS A 56 18.41 10.68 6.93
N PHE A 57 18.58 10.65 5.61
CA PHE A 57 19.62 9.86 4.95
C PHE A 57 20.47 10.67 3.97
N GLY A 58 20.14 11.95 3.71
CA GLY A 58 20.79 12.77 2.69
C GLY A 58 20.60 12.20 1.27
N LYS A 59 19.49 11.50 1.02
CA LYS A 59 19.21 10.81 -0.24
C LYS A 59 18.00 11.43 -0.92
N ASP A 60 18.14 11.80 -2.20
CA ASP A 60 17.05 12.21 -3.10
C ASP A 60 16.60 11.04 -3.96
N ILE A 61 15.31 10.96 -4.28
CA ILE A 61 14.76 9.88 -5.10
C ILE A 61 15.11 10.01 -6.59
N HIS A 62 15.73 11.11 -7.01
CA HIS A 62 15.96 11.44 -8.42
C HIS A 62 16.65 10.34 -9.24
N ASP A 63 17.64 9.66 -8.68
CA ASP A 63 18.40 8.61 -9.38
C ASP A 63 18.16 7.20 -8.80
N MET A 64 17.06 7.00 -8.09
CA MET A 64 16.76 5.73 -7.42
C MET A 64 15.98 4.76 -8.29
N ASP A 65 16.39 3.49 -8.29
CA ASP A 65 15.51 2.38 -8.64
C ASP A 65 14.52 2.16 -7.48
N ILE A 66 13.21 2.14 -7.77
CA ILE A 66 12.17 2.15 -6.73
C ILE A 66 11.22 0.97 -6.90
N LEU A 67 10.96 0.24 -5.81
CA LEU A 67 9.86 -0.71 -5.69
C LEU A 67 8.72 -0.07 -4.92
N ASP A 68 7.53 0.05 -5.54
CA ASP A 68 6.28 0.45 -4.90
C ASP A 68 5.40 -0.79 -4.67
N PHE A 69 5.45 -1.34 -3.46
CA PHE A 69 4.70 -2.55 -3.09
C PHE A 69 3.28 -2.19 -2.64
N GLY A 70 2.28 -2.79 -3.32
CA GLY A 70 0.87 -2.46 -3.19
C GLY A 70 0.52 -1.20 -3.96
N CYS A 71 1.07 -1.04 -5.17
CA CYS A 71 0.98 0.19 -5.97
C CYS A 71 -0.46 0.56 -6.40
N GLY A 72 -1.43 -0.36 -6.29
CA GLY A 72 -2.81 -0.15 -6.69
C GLY A 72 -2.92 0.32 -8.14
N VAL A 73 -3.65 1.40 -8.35
CA VAL A 73 -3.82 2.05 -9.67
C VAL A 73 -2.65 2.97 -10.06
N GLY A 74 -1.53 2.89 -9.35
CA GLY A 74 -0.32 3.65 -9.64
C GLY A 74 -0.26 5.04 -9.00
N ARG A 75 -1.00 5.29 -7.92
CA ARG A 75 -1.09 6.59 -7.26
C ARG A 75 0.28 7.16 -6.85
N LEU A 76 1.17 6.32 -6.29
CA LEU A 76 2.53 6.70 -5.92
C LEU A 76 3.55 6.35 -7.01
N ALA A 77 3.39 5.21 -7.69
CA ALA A 77 4.34 4.74 -8.70
C ALA A 77 4.47 5.73 -9.88
N LEU A 78 3.39 6.37 -10.31
CA LEU A 78 3.44 7.39 -11.37
C LEU A 78 4.27 8.61 -11.00
N PRO A 79 4.05 9.31 -9.86
CA PRO A 79 4.90 10.42 -9.46
C PRO A 79 6.33 9.98 -9.12
N PHE A 80 6.57 8.78 -8.59
CA PHE A 80 7.91 8.24 -8.46
C PHE A 80 8.63 8.21 -9.81
N ALA A 81 8.00 7.65 -10.85
CA ALA A 81 8.60 7.55 -12.17
C ALA A 81 8.79 8.90 -12.87
N LYS A 82 7.93 9.88 -12.60
CA LYS A 82 8.12 11.26 -13.09
C LYS A 82 9.28 11.98 -12.40
N LYS A 83 9.58 11.64 -11.15
CA LYS A 83 10.58 12.30 -10.33
C LYS A 83 11.94 11.58 -10.37
N SER A 84 11.98 10.28 -10.60
CA SER A 84 13.20 9.48 -10.70
C SER A 84 13.62 9.27 -12.15
N ALA A 85 14.91 9.35 -12.42
CA ALA A 85 15.53 8.88 -13.66
C ALA A 85 15.81 7.36 -13.64
N GLY A 86 15.78 6.74 -12.45
CA GLY A 86 15.90 5.29 -12.28
C GLY A 86 14.62 4.54 -12.68
N GLN A 87 14.66 3.21 -12.59
CA GLN A 87 13.52 2.35 -12.90
C GLN A 87 12.56 2.27 -11.72
N VAL A 88 11.27 2.40 -11.98
CA VAL A 88 10.21 2.21 -10.99
C VAL A 88 9.44 0.93 -11.29
N THR A 89 9.25 0.11 -10.27
CA THR A 89 8.49 -1.13 -10.35
C THR A 89 7.33 -1.07 -9.38
N GLY A 90 6.10 -1.11 -9.91
CA GLY A 90 4.88 -1.26 -9.11
C GLY A 90 4.46 -2.71 -9.01
N LEU A 91 4.13 -3.16 -7.80
CA LEU A 91 3.69 -4.54 -7.54
C LEU A 91 2.36 -4.52 -6.80
N ASP A 92 1.33 -5.19 -7.32
CA ASP A 92 0.02 -5.33 -6.66
C ASP A 92 -0.56 -6.74 -6.83
N VAL A 93 -1.43 -7.13 -5.89
CA VAL A 93 -2.09 -8.45 -5.89
C VAL A 93 -3.32 -8.50 -6.79
N ALA A 94 -3.87 -7.35 -7.17
CA ALA A 94 -5.11 -7.19 -7.93
C ALA A 94 -4.84 -6.88 -9.41
N PRO A 95 -5.06 -7.82 -10.35
CA PRO A 95 -4.83 -7.57 -11.79
C PRO A 95 -5.65 -6.41 -12.35
N GLY A 96 -6.87 -6.16 -11.83
CA GLY A 96 -7.70 -5.01 -12.22
C GLY A 96 -7.04 -3.68 -11.92
N MET A 97 -6.38 -3.54 -10.75
CA MET A 97 -5.59 -2.37 -10.39
C MET A 97 -4.42 -2.17 -11.36
N ILE A 98 -3.66 -3.22 -11.64
CA ILE A 98 -2.50 -3.20 -12.57
C ILE A 98 -2.93 -2.80 -13.99
N LYS A 99 -4.10 -3.25 -14.44
CA LYS A 99 -4.65 -2.85 -15.75
C LYS A 99 -4.85 -1.33 -15.83
N ILE A 100 -5.42 -0.73 -14.79
CA ILE A 100 -5.65 0.72 -14.71
C ILE A 100 -4.32 1.46 -14.63
N ALA A 101 -3.39 0.99 -13.78
CA ALA A 101 -2.06 1.58 -13.64
C ALA A 101 -1.29 1.61 -14.97
N ASN A 102 -1.34 0.54 -15.76
CA ASN A 102 -0.76 0.51 -17.11
C ASN A 102 -1.44 1.48 -18.08
N GLY A 103 -2.76 1.64 -17.98
CA GLY A 103 -3.50 2.65 -18.75
C GLY A 103 -3.01 4.07 -18.44
N GLN A 104 -2.83 4.40 -17.16
CA GLN A 104 -2.32 5.70 -16.74
C GLN A 104 -0.85 5.91 -17.15
N LYS A 105 -0.01 4.88 -17.04
CA LYS A 105 1.36 4.91 -17.58
C LYS A 105 1.37 5.29 -19.05
N ALA A 106 0.50 4.68 -19.87
CA ALA A 106 0.41 4.96 -21.31
C ALA A 106 -0.08 6.38 -21.59
N ILE A 107 -1.10 6.87 -20.90
CA ILE A 107 -1.63 8.24 -21.03
C ILE A 107 -0.51 9.27 -20.76
N HIS A 108 0.31 9.02 -19.74
CA HIS A 108 1.40 9.92 -19.34
C HIS A 108 2.73 9.65 -20.08
N GLN A 109 2.79 8.69 -21.00
CA GLN A 109 3.97 8.33 -21.79
C GLN A 109 5.23 8.06 -20.92
N ILE A 110 5.05 7.36 -19.79
CA ILE A 110 6.15 7.08 -18.86
C ILE A 110 6.87 5.79 -19.29
N GLU A 111 8.17 5.85 -19.57
CA GLU A 111 8.95 4.72 -20.04
C GLU A 111 9.62 3.93 -18.92
N ASN A 112 10.13 4.61 -17.88
CA ASN A 112 10.86 4.05 -16.76
C ASN A 112 10.00 3.43 -15.66
N LEU A 113 8.77 2.98 -15.99
CA LEU A 113 7.83 2.39 -15.03
C LEU A 113 7.32 1.06 -15.54
N THR A 114 7.37 0.02 -14.70
CA THR A 114 6.77 -1.29 -14.97
C THR A 114 5.85 -1.72 -13.85
N TYR A 115 4.79 -2.44 -14.20
CA TYR A 115 3.84 -2.96 -13.24
C TYR A 115 3.71 -4.48 -13.34
N HIS A 116 3.65 -5.14 -12.18
CA HIS A 116 3.48 -6.60 -12.10
C HIS A 116 2.36 -6.97 -11.13
N ALA A 117 1.53 -7.93 -11.52
CA ALA A 117 0.63 -8.60 -10.60
C ALA A 117 1.36 -9.79 -9.96
N TYR A 118 1.11 -10.05 -8.66
CA TYR A 118 1.74 -11.16 -7.95
C TYR A 118 0.73 -12.06 -7.22
N SER A 119 1.20 -13.21 -6.73
CA SER A 119 0.33 -14.21 -6.09
C SER A 119 -0.27 -13.76 -4.75
N GLY A 120 0.37 -12.83 -4.08
CA GLY A 120 0.03 -12.35 -2.72
C GLY A 120 0.78 -13.07 -1.60
N MET A 121 1.62 -14.06 -1.90
CA MET A 121 2.38 -14.83 -0.91
C MET A 121 3.89 -14.63 -1.03
N GLU A 122 4.38 -14.52 -2.24
CA GLU A 122 5.81 -14.38 -2.53
C GLU A 122 6.04 -13.24 -3.50
N ILE A 123 7.03 -12.40 -3.22
CA ILE A 123 7.47 -11.32 -4.09
C ILE A 123 8.34 -11.95 -5.20
N PRO A 124 7.98 -11.76 -6.49
CA PRO A 124 8.75 -12.30 -7.59
C PRO A 124 10.19 -11.76 -7.62
N GLU A 125 11.08 -12.45 -8.32
CA GLU A 125 12.46 -12.00 -8.52
C GLU A 125 12.49 -10.78 -9.47
N LEU A 126 12.53 -9.58 -8.88
CA LEU A 126 12.52 -8.30 -9.58
C LEU A 126 13.86 -7.54 -9.46
N GLY A 127 14.90 -8.20 -8.90
CA GLY A 127 16.15 -7.53 -8.57
C GLY A 127 16.11 -6.80 -7.22
N THR A 128 16.96 -5.80 -7.07
CA THR A 128 17.08 -4.98 -5.86
C THR A 128 16.96 -3.49 -6.19
N PHE A 129 16.54 -2.69 -5.20
CA PHE A 129 16.11 -1.32 -5.37
C PHE A 129 16.84 -0.38 -4.40
N ASP A 130 17.00 0.88 -4.80
CA ASP A 130 17.52 1.93 -3.94
C ASP A 130 16.47 2.38 -2.91
N LEU A 131 15.17 2.31 -3.27
CA LEU A 131 14.05 2.54 -2.36
C LEU A 131 13.02 1.40 -2.49
N VAL A 132 12.68 0.78 -1.37
CA VAL A 132 11.54 -0.14 -1.24
C VAL A 132 10.46 0.56 -0.44
N ASN A 133 9.35 0.86 -1.09
CA ASN A 133 8.21 1.58 -0.52
C ASN A 133 7.00 0.67 -0.33
N SER A 134 6.30 0.81 0.78
CA SER A 134 4.95 0.27 0.99
C SER A 134 4.13 1.19 1.90
N TYR A 135 3.07 1.79 1.35
CA TYR A 135 2.28 2.82 2.03
C TYR A 135 0.80 2.42 2.10
N ILE A 136 0.29 2.22 3.31
CA ILE A 136 -1.11 1.83 3.59
C ILE A 136 -1.50 0.47 2.93
N VAL A 137 -0.60 -0.49 2.86
CA VAL A 137 -0.80 -1.79 2.19
C VAL A 137 -0.77 -2.96 3.17
N ILE A 138 0.30 -3.06 3.95
CA ILE A 138 0.61 -4.25 4.77
C ILE A 138 -0.50 -4.49 5.82
N GLN A 139 -1.16 -3.45 6.29
CA GLN A 139 -2.31 -3.54 7.19
C GLN A 139 -3.48 -4.40 6.65
N HIS A 140 -3.55 -4.58 5.34
CA HIS A 140 -4.58 -5.37 4.68
C HIS A 140 -4.20 -6.84 4.48
N ILE A 141 -2.98 -7.21 4.90
CA ILE A 141 -2.43 -8.56 4.79
C ILE A 141 -2.46 -9.23 6.16
N GLU A 142 -2.86 -10.49 6.23
CA GLU A 142 -2.86 -11.25 7.49
C GLU A 142 -1.43 -11.36 8.05
N PRO A 143 -1.19 -11.11 9.35
CA PRO A 143 0.16 -11.09 9.93
C PRO A 143 0.97 -12.36 9.69
N ALA A 144 0.32 -13.52 9.62
CA ALA A 144 0.99 -14.79 9.31
C ALA A 144 1.74 -14.77 7.96
N ILE A 145 1.21 -14.02 6.98
CA ILE A 145 1.82 -13.83 5.66
C ILE A 145 2.64 -12.53 5.64
N GLY A 146 2.11 -11.48 6.26
CA GLY A 146 2.69 -10.14 6.22
C GLY A 146 4.11 -10.07 6.78
N TYR A 147 4.43 -10.76 7.87
CA TYR A 147 5.80 -10.81 8.39
C TYR A 147 6.80 -11.42 7.39
N SER A 148 6.39 -12.45 6.65
CA SER A 148 7.23 -13.04 5.58
C SER A 148 7.42 -12.06 4.42
N LEU A 149 6.36 -11.36 4.01
CA LEU A 149 6.44 -10.35 2.95
C LEU A 149 7.32 -9.16 3.35
N ILE A 150 7.24 -8.72 4.62
CA ILE A 150 8.11 -7.65 5.16
C ILE A 150 9.59 -8.08 5.09
N ASP A 151 9.92 -9.32 5.49
CA ASP A 151 11.29 -9.85 5.37
C ASP A 151 11.75 -9.89 3.90
N GLN A 152 10.88 -10.30 2.97
CA GLN A 152 11.16 -10.31 1.54
C GLN A 152 11.37 -8.89 1.00
N LEU A 153 10.55 -7.90 1.42
CA LEU A 153 10.70 -6.49 1.03
C LEU A 153 12.05 -5.93 1.49
N CYS A 154 12.44 -6.21 2.74
CA CYS A 154 13.75 -5.80 3.24
C CYS A 154 14.91 -6.37 2.39
N LYS A 155 14.79 -7.62 1.92
CA LYS A 155 15.77 -8.25 1.02
C LYS A 155 15.84 -7.61 -0.37
N ARG A 156 14.77 -6.95 -0.81
CA ARG A 156 14.75 -6.24 -2.11
C ARG A 156 15.44 -4.87 -2.07
N ALA A 157 15.74 -4.31 -0.92
CA ALA A 157 16.60 -3.13 -0.87
C ALA A 157 18.05 -3.51 -1.19
N LYS A 158 18.75 -2.71 -1.98
CA LYS A 158 20.21 -2.80 -2.16
C LYS A 158 20.91 -2.61 -0.81
N ILE A 159 22.15 -3.08 -0.66
CA ILE A 159 23.00 -2.62 0.45
C ILE A 159 23.19 -1.10 0.30
N GLY A 160 22.89 -0.33 1.35
CA GLY A 160 22.82 1.14 1.29
C GLY A 160 21.49 1.70 0.76
N GLY A 161 20.58 0.86 0.27
CA GLY A 161 19.22 1.22 -0.13
C GLY A 161 18.30 1.43 1.07
N ILE A 162 17.20 2.13 0.86
CA ILE A 162 16.26 2.54 1.91
C ILE A 162 15.01 1.66 1.86
N VAL A 163 14.52 1.27 3.02
CA VAL A 163 13.21 0.65 3.22
C VAL A 163 12.30 1.65 3.91
N HIS A 164 11.13 1.91 3.32
CA HIS A 164 10.05 2.73 3.86
C HIS A 164 8.75 1.92 3.91
N LEU A 165 8.27 1.63 5.12
CA LEU A 165 7.07 0.84 5.34
C LEU A 165 6.15 1.54 6.34
N GLN A 166 4.83 1.55 6.04
CA GLN A 166 3.82 2.00 7.00
C GLN A 166 3.06 0.78 7.54
N MET A 167 2.97 0.67 8.87
CA MET A 167 2.29 -0.44 9.53
C MET A 167 1.59 -0.01 10.82
N PRO A 168 0.31 -0.38 11.01
CA PRO A 168 -0.41 -0.14 12.25
C PRO A 168 -0.04 -1.19 13.31
N TYR A 169 -0.01 -0.76 14.56
CA TYR A 169 0.22 -1.61 15.74
C TYR A 169 -0.99 -1.71 16.68
N GLY A 170 -2.00 -0.85 16.49
CA GLY A 170 -3.17 -0.83 17.37
C GLY A 170 -4.26 0.15 16.89
N HIS A 171 -5.26 0.35 17.72
CA HIS A 171 -6.35 1.29 17.43
C HIS A 171 -6.93 1.91 18.70
N ASN A 172 -7.53 3.10 18.55
CA ASN A 172 -8.34 3.79 19.56
C ASN A 172 -9.83 3.91 19.13
N ILE A 173 -10.26 3.07 18.18
CA ILE A 173 -11.63 3.07 17.66
C ILE A 173 -12.63 2.62 18.76
N PRO A 174 -13.82 3.26 18.87
CA PRO A 174 -14.84 2.86 19.83
C PRO A 174 -15.22 1.38 19.69
N LYS A 175 -15.34 0.67 20.82
CA LYS A 175 -15.59 -0.79 20.87
C LYS A 175 -16.76 -1.26 20.01
N LEU A 176 -17.86 -0.50 19.97
CA LEU A 176 -19.04 -0.85 19.17
C LEU A 176 -18.76 -0.76 17.67
N GLN A 177 -17.99 0.25 17.23
CA GLN A 177 -17.60 0.42 15.83
C GLN A 177 -16.64 -0.71 15.43
N PHE A 178 -15.67 -1.03 16.27
CA PHE A 178 -14.74 -2.13 16.06
C PHE A 178 -15.49 -3.48 15.97
N LEU A 179 -16.45 -3.74 16.86
CA LEU A 179 -17.26 -4.97 16.83
C LEU A 179 -18.05 -5.10 15.52
N LYS A 180 -18.69 -4.02 15.05
CA LYS A 180 -19.40 -4.01 13.75
C LYS A 180 -18.45 -4.32 12.58
N PHE A 181 -17.26 -3.73 12.59
CA PHE A 181 -16.23 -4.01 11.60
C PHE A 181 -15.77 -5.47 11.66
N TYR A 182 -15.46 -5.97 12.87
CA TYR A 182 -15.06 -7.36 13.09
C TYR A 182 -16.11 -8.37 12.57
N LEU A 183 -17.38 -8.13 12.86
CA LEU A 183 -18.48 -8.95 12.36
C LEU A 183 -18.58 -8.90 10.82
N LYS A 184 -18.39 -7.73 10.23
CA LYS A 184 -18.42 -7.56 8.77
C LYS A 184 -17.29 -8.34 8.07
N VAL A 185 -16.10 -8.38 8.67
CA VAL A 185 -14.95 -9.14 8.16
C VAL A 185 -15.13 -10.64 8.32
N ASN A 186 -15.60 -11.11 9.50
CA ASN A 186 -15.56 -12.51 9.88
C ASN A 186 -16.87 -13.27 9.66
N SER A 187 -18.02 -12.59 9.53
CA SER A 187 -19.31 -13.21 9.24
C SER A 187 -19.80 -12.89 7.84
N ASN A 188 -19.80 -13.89 6.96
CA ASN A 188 -20.34 -13.75 5.61
C ASN A 188 -21.84 -13.37 5.62
N LEU A 189 -22.62 -13.93 6.57
CA LEU A 189 -24.04 -13.62 6.69
C LEU A 189 -24.26 -12.15 7.10
N TYR A 190 -23.53 -11.68 8.13
CA TYR A 190 -23.60 -10.28 8.55
C TYR A 190 -23.19 -9.33 7.43
N ASN A 191 -22.12 -9.66 6.69
CA ASN A 191 -21.67 -8.87 5.54
C ASN A 191 -22.77 -8.79 4.46
N ARG A 192 -23.41 -9.92 4.09
CA ARG A 192 -24.49 -9.95 3.09
C ARG A 192 -25.73 -9.16 3.55
N ILE A 193 -26.13 -9.27 4.81
CA ILE A 193 -27.26 -8.53 5.38
C ILE A 193 -26.97 -7.03 5.34
N THR A 194 -25.79 -6.61 5.80
CA THR A 194 -25.40 -5.19 5.77
C THR A 194 -25.29 -4.65 4.35
N ASN A 195 -24.85 -5.46 3.40
CA ASN A 195 -24.82 -5.09 1.99
C ASN A 195 -26.24 -4.97 1.40
N LEU A 196 -27.13 -5.91 1.72
CA LEU A 196 -28.55 -5.84 1.31
C LEU A 196 -29.21 -4.54 1.78
N ILE A 197 -29.02 -4.18 3.06
CA ILE A 197 -29.57 -2.93 3.62
C ILE A 197 -29.01 -1.69 2.90
N LYS A 198 -27.71 -1.70 2.54
CA LYS A 198 -27.04 -0.55 1.91
C LYS A 198 -27.31 -0.41 0.41
N THR A 199 -27.40 -1.52 -0.31
CA THR A 199 -27.37 -1.54 -1.78
C THR A 199 -28.53 -2.28 -2.44
N GLY A 200 -29.42 -2.92 -1.65
CA GLY A 200 -30.46 -3.80 -2.14
C GLY A 200 -29.97 -5.16 -2.64
N LYS A 201 -28.68 -5.47 -2.54
CA LYS A 201 -28.09 -6.69 -3.10
C LYS A 201 -27.66 -7.66 -2.00
N PHE A 202 -28.24 -8.87 -1.97
CA PHE A 202 -27.85 -9.94 -1.03
C PHE A 202 -26.61 -10.70 -1.53
N ARG A 203 -25.48 -9.99 -1.63
CA ARG A 203 -24.16 -10.56 -1.93
C ARG A 203 -23.13 -10.07 -0.93
N ARG A 204 -22.01 -10.81 -0.80
CA ARG A 204 -20.88 -10.32 -0.01
C ARG A 204 -20.27 -9.09 -0.70
N SER A 205 -20.08 -8.00 0.06
CA SER A 205 -19.28 -6.86 -0.39
C SER A 205 -17.81 -7.08 -0.03
N PRO A 206 -16.86 -6.61 -0.83
CA PRO A 206 -15.45 -6.63 -0.46
C PRO A 206 -15.21 -5.84 0.82
N VAL A 207 -14.22 -6.23 1.60
CA VAL A 207 -13.87 -5.60 2.88
C VAL A 207 -12.37 -5.34 2.93
N MET A 208 -12.00 -4.10 3.23
CA MET A 208 -10.62 -3.75 3.56
C MET A 208 -10.33 -4.29 4.96
N GLN A 209 -9.57 -5.38 5.04
CA GLN A 209 -9.15 -5.94 6.32
C GLN A 209 -8.19 -4.96 7.00
N MET A 210 -8.24 -4.91 8.34
CA MET A 210 -7.27 -4.16 9.14
C MET A 210 -6.60 -5.13 10.11
N ASN A 211 -5.31 -5.28 9.96
CA ASN A 211 -4.47 -6.14 10.79
C ASN A 211 -3.40 -5.29 11.47
N TYR A 212 -3.06 -5.67 12.69
CA TYR A 212 -2.06 -4.96 13.51
C TYR A 212 -0.81 -5.82 13.65
N TYR A 213 0.34 -5.18 13.58
CA TYR A 213 1.64 -5.82 13.61
C TYR A 213 2.37 -5.48 14.91
N SER A 214 2.90 -6.51 15.60
CA SER A 214 3.68 -6.29 16.83
C SER A 214 4.98 -5.56 16.50
N PRO A 215 5.26 -4.40 17.13
CA PRO A 215 6.51 -3.69 16.97
C PRO A 215 7.74 -4.54 17.31
N GLU A 216 7.63 -5.44 18.31
CA GLU A 216 8.73 -6.33 18.71
C GLU A 216 9.09 -7.31 17.59
N LYS A 217 8.07 -7.91 16.92
CA LYS A 217 8.30 -8.83 15.79
C LYS A 217 8.84 -8.09 14.57
N LEU A 218 8.38 -6.86 14.32
CA LEU A 218 8.91 -6.01 13.26
C LEU A 218 10.38 -5.69 13.50
N ASN A 219 10.73 -5.26 14.71
CA ASN A 219 12.12 -4.99 15.09
C ASN A 219 13.01 -6.22 14.96
N ALA A 220 12.50 -7.42 15.32
CA ALA A 220 13.24 -8.66 15.13
C ALA A 220 13.52 -8.98 13.65
N ILE A 221 12.66 -8.54 12.73
CA ILE A 221 12.91 -8.65 11.28
C ILE A 221 13.91 -7.59 10.85
N PHE A 222 13.70 -6.31 11.21
CA PHE A 222 14.54 -5.20 10.77
C PHE A 222 15.99 -5.32 11.26
N ASN A 223 16.21 -5.83 12.47
CA ASN A 223 17.55 -6.05 13.04
C ASN A 223 18.43 -7.00 12.23
N LYS A 224 17.84 -7.80 11.33
CA LYS A 224 18.61 -8.61 10.37
C LYS A 224 19.28 -7.75 9.30
N TYR A 225 18.79 -6.54 9.06
CA TYR A 225 19.15 -5.69 7.93
C TYR A 225 19.79 -4.36 8.33
N THR A 226 19.57 -3.91 9.55
CA THR A 226 20.09 -2.64 10.07
C THR A 226 20.19 -2.65 11.59
N ASP A 227 21.02 -1.78 12.15
CA ASP A 227 21.05 -1.52 13.58
C ASP A 227 20.27 -0.24 13.94
N MET A 228 19.80 0.54 12.94
CA MET A 228 19.09 1.79 13.14
C MET A 228 17.80 1.88 12.34
N VAL A 229 16.67 2.01 13.04
CA VAL A 229 15.33 2.21 12.46
C VAL A 229 14.77 3.54 12.96
N HIS A 230 14.44 4.45 12.04
CA HIS A 230 13.69 5.66 12.33
C HIS A 230 12.20 5.37 12.29
N THR A 231 11.43 5.88 13.24
CA THR A 231 9.98 5.74 13.29
C THR A 231 9.29 7.09 13.38
N GLU A 232 8.15 7.22 12.69
CA GLU A 232 7.26 8.37 12.80
C GLU A 232 5.84 7.87 13.05
N PRO A 233 5.13 8.37 14.07
CA PRO A 233 3.79 7.90 14.39
C PRO A 233 2.79 8.29 13.31
N THR A 234 1.79 7.41 13.09
CA THR A 234 0.67 7.65 12.19
C THR A 234 -0.66 7.37 12.89
N ASP A 235 -1.70 8.13 12.53
CA ASP A 235 -3.09 7.85 12.91
C ASP A 235 -3.97 8.02 11.66
N TYR A 236 -4.50 6.90 11.18
CA TYR A 236 -5.43 6.87 10.04
C TYR A 236 -6.82 6.49 10.53
N GLY A 237 -7.59 7.49 10.97
CA GLY A 237 -8.97 7.30 11.44
C GLY A 237 -9.07 6.42 12.68
N GLY A 238 -8.12 6.57 13.61
CA GLY A 238 -8.05 5.80 14.85
C GLY A 238 -7.26 4.50 14.74
N HIS A 239 -6.66 4.20 13.60
CA HIS A 239 -5.68 3.12 13.44
C HIS A 239 -4.28 3.67 13.67
N LEU A 240 -3.73 3.36 14.85
CA LEU A 240 -2.42 3.83 15.30
C LEU A 240 -1.31 2.98 14.70
N GLY A 241 -0.31 3.61 14.11
CA GLY A 241 0.80 2.93 13.44
C GLY A 241 2.07 3.75 13.46
N ASN A 242 3.04 3.28 12.67
CA ASN A 242 4.28 4.01 12.41
C ASN A 242 4.65 3.91 10.93
N PHE A 243 5.27 4.95 10.42
CA PHE A 243 6.25 4.81 9.36
C PHE A 243 7.55 4.27 9.95
N TYR A 244 8.17 3.34 9.25
CA TYR A 244 9.49 2.79 9.52
C TYR A 244 10.40 3.13 8.37
N PHE A 245 11.55 3.74 8.67
CA PHE A 245 12.58 4.14 7.71
C PHE A 245 13.92 3.58 8.16
N PHE A 246 14.60 2.87 7.30
CA PHE A 246 15.97 2.44 7.58
C PHE A 246 16.77 2.21 6.30
N LYS A 247 18.08 2.32 6.43
CA LYS A 247 19.02 1.95 5.38
C LYS A 247 19.43 0.50 5.58
N ARG A 248 19.37 -0.32 4.55
CA ARG A 248 19.88 -1.69 4.61
C ARG A 248 21.40 -1.69 4.66
N GLU A 249 21.98 -2.30 5.70
CA GLU A 249 23.42 -2.34 5.99
C GLU A 249 23.98 -3.77 5.91
N LYS A 250 23.11 -4.77 6.05
CA LYS A 250 23.43 -6.20 6.14
C LYS A 250 22.72 -7.03 5.07
#